data_5c1e58989b02a395d5cdb37e31230882
#
_entry.id   5c1e58989b02a395d5cdb37e31230882
#
_cell.length_a   1.000
_cell.length_b   1.000
_cell.length_c   1.000
_cell.angle_alpha   90.00
_cell.angle_beta   90.00
_cell.angle_gamma   90.00
#
_symmetry.space_group_name_H-M   'P 1'
#
loop_
_entity.id
_entity.type
_entity.pdbx_description
1 polymer ?
#
loop_
_entity_poly.entity_id
_entity_poly.type
_entity_poly.pdbx_seq_one_letter_code
_entity_poly.pdbx_strand_id
1 'polypeptide(L)'
;LVPNAKGDLMGAIHGWRDAEAAGVIGHEEMVARIRRSLEMLLASGVTAVRSHINVGGPVSTRYLVAAIEAAATFRQRMDIEFVALTYMPMSGEGSDINLAALSDAIELGVEVIGGCPHLEPDSDSCVSKVFELAERHQRKVDLHVDETLDPTALTINDVVRYSRDS
;
A
#
# COMPACT_ATOMS: atom_id res chain seq x y z
N LEU A 1 11.21 0.16 -16.23
CA LEU A 1 11.81 0.55 -14.95
C LEU A 1 13.32 0.40 -15.02
N VAL A 2 14.06 1.35 -14.47
CA VAL A 2 15.53 1.25 -14.35
C VAL A 2 15.84 0.21 -13.29
N PRO A 3 16.76 -0.74 -13.53
CA PRO A 3 17.14 -1.72 -12.51
C PRO A 3 17.72 -1.05 -11.26
N ASN A 4 17.30 -1.50 -10.08
CA ASN A 4 17.88 -1.08 -8.80
C ASN A 4 19.25 -1.76 -8.65
N ALA A 5 20.32 -1.06 -9.04
CA ALA A 5 21.69 -1.62 -9.06
C ALA A 5 22.22 -1.99 -7.66
N LYS A 6 21.71 -1.34 -6.60
CA LYS A 6 22.13 -1.62 -5.22
C LYS A 6 21.35 -2.76 -4.57
N GLY A 7 20.14 -3.07 -5.09
CA GLY A 7 19.26 -4.06 -4.51
C GLY A 7 18.68 -3.69 -3.14
N ASP A 8 18.80 -2.42 -2.75
CA ASP A 8 18.25 -1.91 -1.48
C ASP A 8 16.82 -1.37 -1.64
N LEU A 9 16.07 -1.28 -0.54
CA LEU A 9 14.70 -0.79 -0.52
C LEU A 9 14.59 0.65 -1.03
N MET A 10 15.48 1.53 -0.59
CA MET A 10 15.43 2.95 -0.98
C MET A 10 15.71 3.14 -2.47
N GLY A 11 16.59 2.35 -3.06
CA GLY A 11 16.83 2.35 -4.50
C GLY A 11 15.60 1.90 -5.30
N ALA A 12 14.82 0.95 -4.78
CA ALA A 12 13.56 0.52 -5.40
C ALA A 12 12.50 1.63 -5.32
N ILE A 13 12.35 2.28 -4.16
CA ILE A 13 11.41 3.38 -3.95
C ILE A 13 11.74 4.56 -4.87
N HIS A 14 13.02 4.94 -4.97
CA HIS A 14 13.46 6.04 -5.84
C HIS A 14 13.22 5.71 -7.31
N GLY A 15 13.56 4.49 -7.77
CA GLY A 15 13.31 4.08 -9.16
C GLY A 15 11.81 4.10 -9.52
N TRP A 16 10.95 3.77 -8.58
CA TRP A 16 9.51 3.88 -8.77
C TRP A 16 9.04 5.34 -8.89
N ARG A 17 9.49 6.20 -7.97
CA ARG A 17 9.18 7.64 -7.98
C ARG A 17 9.67 8.33 -9.26
N ASP A 18 10.85 7.97 -9.74
CA ASP A 18 11.39 8.49 -11.00
C ASP A 18 10.52 8.08 -12.20
N ALA A 19 10.04 6.84 -12.23
CA ALA A 19 9.13 6.35 -13.25
C ALA A 19 7.77 7.08 -13.23
N GLU A 20 7.25 7.36 -12.03
CA GLU A 20 6.03 8.18 -11.84
C GLU A 20 6.25 9.60 -12.38
N ALA A 21 7.34 10.24 -11.99
CA ALA A 21 7.67 11.61 -12.41
C ALA A 21 7.87 11.71 -13.92
N ALA A 22 8.42 10.68 -14.55
CA ALA A 22 8.59 10.59 -16.00
C ALA A 22 7.27 10.27 -16.76
N GLY A 23 6.17 10.02 -16.05
CA GLY A 23 4.86 9.74 -16.65
C GLY A 23 4.79 8.41 -17.41
N VAL A 24 5.71 7.48 -17.16
CA VAL A 24 5.75 6.17 -17.84
C VAL A 24 4.74 5.17 -17.25
N ILE A 25 4.04 5.54 -16.18
CA ILE A 25 3.03 4.72 -15.53
C ILE A 25 1.66 5.35 -15.74
N GLY A 26 1.07 5.11 -16.90
CA GLY A 26 -0.28 5.55 -17.25
C GLY A 26 -1.35 4.58 -16.73
N HIS A 27 -2.61 5.06 -16.72
CA HIS A 27 -3.75 4.27 -16.26
C HIS A 27 -3.92 2.97 -17.05
N GLU A 28 -4.00 3.05 -18.39
CA GLU A 28 -4.19 1.89 -19.26
C GLU A 28 -3.06 0.87 -19.15
N GLU A 29 -1.81 1.36 -19.05
CA GLU A 29 -0.66 0.47 -18.85
C GLU A 29 -0.72 -0.22 -17.50
N MET A 30 -1.11 0.49 -16.44
CA MET A 30 -1.28 -0.09 -15.11
C MET A 30 -2.35 -1.17 -15.13
N VAL A 31 -3.52 -0.91 -15.72
CA VAL A 31 -4.59 -1.90 -15.86
C VAL A 31 -4.10 -3.14 -16.62
N ALA A 32 -3.41 -2.94 -17.76
CA ALA A 32 -2.89 -4.05 -18.56
C ALA A 32 -1.85 -4.89 -17.80
N ARG A 33 -0.95 -4.25 -17.04
CA ARG A 33 0.07 -4.94 -16.22
C ARG A 33 -0.56 -5.74 -15.09
N ILE A 34 -1.53 -5.16 -14.40
CA ILE A 34 -2.24 -5.86 -13.31
C ILE A 34 -3.00 -7.06 -13.86
N ARG A 35 -3.74 -6.91 -14.97
CA ARG A 35 -4.45 -8.03 -15.63
C ARG A 35 -3.49 -9.16 -15.99
N ARG A 36 -2.34 -8.83 -16.60
CA ARG A 36 -1.31 -9.84 -16.93
C ARG A 36 -0.80 -10.56 -15.68
N SER A 37 -0.55 -9.83 -14.60
CA SER A 37 -0.09 -10.43 -13.32
C SER A 37 -1.15 -11.36 -12.73
N LEU A 38 -2.42 -10.96 -12.74
CA LEU A 38 -3.52 -11.79 -12.25
C LEU A 38 -3.72 -13.05 -13.12
N GLU A 39 -3.59 -12.94 -14.46
CA GLU A 39 -3.62 -14.08 -15.36
C GLU A 39 -2.49 -15.08 -15.07
N MET A 40 -1.27 -14.60 -14.85
CA MET A 40 -0.12 -15.44 -14.49
C MET A 40 -0.33 -16.14 -13.15
N LEU A 41 -0.83 -15.43 -12.14
CA LEU A 41 -1.16 -16.01 -10.84
C LEU A 41 -2.25 -17.10 -10.98
N LEU A 42 -3.31 -16.81 -11.70
CA LEU A 42 -4.40 -17.76 -11.92
C LEU A 42 -3.91 -19.01 -12.69
N ALA A 43 -3.08 -18.82 -13.72
CA ALA A 43 -2.46 -19.94 -14.46
C ALA A 43 -1.55 -20.80 -13.58
N SER A 44 -1.02 -20.23 -12.49
CA SER A 44 -0.22 -20.93 -11.48
C SER A 44 -1.09 -21.55 -10.36
N GLY A 45 -2.40 -21.52 -10.46
CA GLY A 45 -3.32 -22.11 -9.49
C GLY A 45 -3.66 -21.22 -8.30
N VAL A 46 -3.31 -19.92 -8.32
CA VAL A 46 -3.67 -18.95 -7.27
C VAL A 46 -5.12 -18.54 -7.46
N THR A 47 -5.95 -18.76 -6.44
CA THR A 47 -7.38 -18.40 -6.43
C THR A 47 -7.73 -17.30 -5.44
N ALA A 48 -6.78 -16.90 -4.59
CA ALA A 48 -6.91 -15.75 -3.68
C ALA A 48 -5.61 -14.96 -3.64
N VAL A 49 -5.70 -13.62 -3.67
CA VAL A 49 -4.55 -12.73 -3.60
C VAL A 49 -4.88 -11.48 -2.78
N ARG A 50 -3.97 -11.09 -1.91
CA ARG A 50 -3.94 -9.78 -1.28
C ARG A 50 -2.82 -8.97 -1.90
N SER A 51 -3.11 -7.75 -2.33
CA SER A 51 -2.12 -6.88 -2.99
C SER A 51 -2.12 -5.49 -2.38
N HIS A 52 -0.93 -5.00 -2.06
CA HIS A 52 -0.72 -3.64 -1.57
C HIS A 52 -0.66 -2.69 -2.76
N ILE A 53 -1.50 -1.65 -2.71
CA ILE A 53 -1.59 -0.62 -3.75
C ILE A 53 -1.25 0.73 -3.13
N ASN A 54 -0.26 1.42 -3.66
CA ASN A 54 0.14 2.73 -3.18
C ASN A 54 -1.01 3.74 -3.29
N VAL A 55 -1.27 4.43 -2.17
CA VAL A 55 -2.32 5.46 -2.03
C VAL A 55 -1.72 6.70 -1.36
N GLY A 56 -2.02 7.88 -1.88
CA GLY A 56 -1.48 9.14 -1.38
C GLY A 56 -0.34 9.70 -2.23
N GLY A 57 0.36 10.69 -1.70
CA GLY A 57 1.44 11.37 -2.40
C GLY A 57 1.03 11.85 -3.80
N PRO A 58 1.91 11.73 -4.80
CA PRO A 58 1.63 12.21 -6.15
C PRO A 58 0.62 11.35 -6.89
N VAL A 59 0.34 10.14 -6.42
CA VAL A 59 -0.55 9.19 -7.11
C VAL A 59 -1.99 9.27 -6.63
N SER A 60 -2.23 9.83 -5.44
CA SER A 60 -3.56 9.84 -4.81
C SER A 60 -4.18 8.42 -4.83
N THR A 61 -5.32 8.21 -5.45
CA THR A 61 -5.98 6.90 -5.60
C THR A 61 -5.86 6.30 -7.00
N ARG A 62 -5.07 6.90 -7.91
CA ARG A 62 -5.02 6.49 -9.33
C ARG A 62 -4.67 5.02 -9.55
N TYR A 63 -3.72 4.49 -8.77
CA TYR A 63 -3.32 3.08 -8.90
C TYR A 63 -4.38 2.13 -8.36
N LEU A 64 -5.07 2.54 -7.30
CA LEU A 64 -6.19 1.77 -6.76
C LEU A 64 -7.34 1.68 -7.75
N VAL A 65 -7.70 2.79 -8.40
CA VAL A 65 -8.74 2.82 -9.44
C VAL A 65 -8.38 1.87 -10.59
N ALA A 66 -7.13 1.89 -11.06
CA ALA A 66 -6.66 0.96 -12.09
C ALA A 66 -6.69 -0.50 -11.61
N ALA A 67 -6.36 -0.76 -10.35
CA ALA A 67 -6.39 -2.10 -9.78
C ALA A 67 -7.81 -2.65 -9.65
N ILE A 68 -8.76 -1.82 -9.20
CA ILE A 68 -10.18 -2.18 -9.12
C ILE A 68 -10.74 -2.50 -10.51
N GLU A 69 -10.42 -1.69 -11.53
CA GLU A 69 -10.81 -1.94 -12.90
C GLU A 69 -10.26 -3.25 -13.45
N ALA A 70 -8.95 -3.48 -13.23
CA ALA A 70 -8.30 -4.71 -13.67
C ALA A 70 -8.91 -5.94 -13.01
N ALA A 71 -9.14 -5.90 -11.70
CA ALA A 71 -9.68 -6.99 -10.91
C ALA A 71 -11.13 -7.35 -11.27
N ALA A 72 -11.91 -6.40 -11.78
CA ALA A 72 -13.33 -6.61 -12.09
C ALA A 72 -13.57 -7.82 -13.02
N THR A 73 -12.63 -8.11 -13.92
CA THR A 73 -12.74 -9.23 -14.87
C THR A 73 -12.37 -10.59 -14.26
N PHE A 74 -11.85 -10.62 -13.03
CA PHE A 74 -11.40 -11.83 -12.33
C PHE A 74 -12.34 -12.29 -11.21
N ARG A 75 -13.35 -11.50 -10.82
CA ARG A 75 -14.21 -11.72 -9.64
C ARG A 75 -14.86 -13.11 -9.55
N GLN A 76 -15.07 -13.78 -10.68
CA GLN A 76 -15.65 -15.14 -10.69
C GLN A 76 -14.60 -16.26 -10.60
N ARG A 77 -13.31 -15.91 -10.64
CA ARG A 77 -12.21 -16.87 -10.73
C ARG A 77 -11.18 -16.72 -9.63
N MET A 78 -11.15 -15.55 -8.97
CA MET A 78 -10.13 -15.21 -7.99
C MET A 78 -10.70 -14.23 -6.97
N ASP A 79 -10.44 -14.48 -5.69
CA ASP A 79 -10.67 -13.54 -4.61
C ASP A 79 -9.51 -12.55 -4.55
N ILE A 80 -9.81 -11.25 -4.70
CA ILE A 80 -8.79 -10.20 -4.74
C ILE A 80 -9.11 -9.18 -3.65
N GLU A 81 -8.21 -9.05 -2.68
CA GLU A 81 -8.27 -8.07 -1.61
C GLU A 81 -7.16 -7.02 -1.81
N PHE A 82 -7.51 -5.75 -1.79
CA PHE A 82 -6.54 -4.66 -1.87
C PHE A 82 -6.27 -4.06 -0.50
N VAL A 83 -5.00 -3.79 -0.23
CA VAL A 83 -4.52 -3.01 0.90
C VAL A 83 -4.17 -1.61 0.39
N ALA A 84 -4.75 -0.57 0.98
CA ALA A 84 -4.32 0.80 0.72
C ALA A 84 -2.97 1.05 1.42
N LEU A 85 -1.87 0.84 0.69
CA LEU A 85 -0.52 1.12 1.19
C LEU A 85 -0.30 2.64 1.16
N THR A 86 -0.54 3.27 2.30
CA THR A 86 -0.57 4.72 2.41
C THR A 86 0.84 5.32 2.36
N TYR A 87 1.00 6.38 1.57
CA TYR A 87 2.25 7.16 1.49
C TYR A 87 2.59 7.82 2.82
N MET A 88 3.88 8.01 3.03
CA MET A 88 4.43 8.74 4.17
C MET A 88 4.42 10.26 3.92
N PRO A 89 4.23 11.07 4.97
CA PRO A 89 3.92 10.68 6.33
C PRO A 89 2.44 10.39 6.53
N MET A 90 2.12 9.51 7.49
CA MET A 90 0.75 9.26 7.97
C MET A 90 0.44 10.02 9.26
N SER A 91 1.45 10.62 9.89
CA SER A 91 1.30 11.43 11.10
C SER A 91 2.16 12.71 11.00
N GLY A 92 1.78 13.76 11.74
CA GLY A 92 2.51 15.02 11.76
C GLY A 92 2.35 15.88 10.50
N GLU A 93 3.31 16.77 10.27
CA GLU A 93 3.29 17.72 9.16
C GLU A 93 3.29 17.01 7.79
N GLY A 94 2.40 17.42 6.90
CA GLY A 94 2.27 16.85 5.55
C GLY A 94 1.45 15.56 5.46
N SER A 95 0.92 15.04 6.57
CA SER A 95 0.09 13.82 6.56
C SER A 95 -1.29 14.02 5.93
N ASP A 96 -1.82 15.23 5.94
CA ASP A 96 -3.22 15.52 5.53
C ASP A 96 -3.52 15.03 4.11
N ILE A 97 -2.60 15.22 3.17
CA ILE A 97 -2.79 14.80 1.78
C ILE A 97 -2.87 13.27 1.65
N ASN A 98 -2.07 12.55 2.43
CA ASN A 98 -2.04 11.09 2.43
C ASN A 98 -3.27 10.51 3.13
N LEU A 99 -3.69 11.11 4.24
CA LEU A 99 -4.89 10.72 4.97
C LEU A 99 -6.17 11.01 4.18
N ALA A 100 -6.21 12.11 3.42
CA ALA A 100 -7.31 12.39 2.50
C ALA A 100 -7.41 11.32 1.41
N ALA A 101 -6.29 10.96 0.78
CA ALA A 101 -6.26 9.91 -0.22
C ALA A 101 -6.61 8.52 0.36
N LEU A 102 -6.25 8.24 1.61
CA LEU A 102 -6.68 7.02 2.31
C LEU A 102 -8.20 7.03 2.53
N SER A 103 -8.78 8.16 2.92
CA SER A 103 -10.24 8.30 3.05
C SER A 103 -10.94 8.01 1.71
N ASP A 104 -10.45 8.59 0.61
CA ASP A 104 -10.96 8.32 -0.74
C ASP A 104 -10.84 6.82 -1.10
N ALA A 105 -9.72 6.17 -0.72
CA ALA A 105 -9.54 4.74 -0.95
C ALA A 105 -10.54 3.88 -0.18
N ILE A 106 -10.86 4.26 1.05
CA ILE A 106 -11.89 3.59 1.85
C ILE A 106 -13.28 3.75 1.21
N GLU A 107 -13.59 4.93 0.66
CA GLU A 107 -14.83 5.18 -0.08
C GLU A 107 -14.90 4.36 -1.38
N LEU A 108 -13.76 4.09 -2.03
CA LEU A 108 -13.65 3.19 -3.18
C LEU A 108 -13.82 1.70 -2.80
N GLY A 109 -13.98 1.39 -1.52
CA GLY A 109 -14.29 0.05 -1.04
C GLY A 109 -13.08 -0.76 -0.56
N VAL A 110 -11.94 -0.14 -0.29
CA VAL A 110 -10.80 -0.84 0.32
C VAL A 110 -11.14 -1.23 1.76
N GLU A 111 -10.88 -2.49 2.09
CA GLU A 111 -11.18 -3.06 3.42
C GLU A 111 -9.96 -3.16 4.33
N VAL A 112 -8.76 -2.92 3.81
CA VAL A 112 -7.50 -3.08 4.55
C VAL A 112 -6.66 -1.82 4.44
N ILE A 113 -6.30 -1.24 5.59
CA ILE A 113 -5.42 -0.09 5.71
C ILE A 113 -3.98 -0.60 5.88
N GLY A 114 -3.07 -0.07 5.07
CA GLY A 114 -1.64 -0.39 5.10
C GLY A 114 -0.77 0.84 5.25
N GLY A 115 0.47 0.61 5.63
CA GLY A 115 1.50 1.63 5.77
C GLY A 115 2.86 1.00 6.05
N CYS A 116 3.89 1.83 6.13
CA CYS A 116 5.28 1.45 6.39
C CYS A 116 5.83 2.22 7.61
N PRO A 117 5.38 1.92 8.84
CA PRO A 117 5.74 2.70 10.01
C PRO A 117 7.26 2.78 10.27
N HIS A 118 8.05 1.78 9.86
CA HIS A 118 9.51 1.80 9.99
C HIS A 118 10.19 2.86 9.09
N LEU A 119 9.48 3.43 8.13
CA LEU A 119 9.96 4.52 7.26
C LEU A 119 9.45 5.90 7.72
N GLU A 120 8.60 5.95 8.73
CA GLU A 120 8.06 7.19 9.28
C GLU A 120 9.04 7.84 10.26
N PRO A 121 9.04 9.18 10.38
CA PRO A 121 9.83 9.86 11.39
C PRO A 121 9.45 9.46 12.84
N ASP A 122 8.18 9.14 13.05
CA ASP A 122 7.62 8.66 14.32
C ASP A 122 6.73 7.44 14.03
N SER A 123 7.32 6.26 14.21
CA SER A 123 6.66 4.97 13.96
C SER A 123 5.47 4.73 14.88
N ASP A 124 5.59 5.14 16.15
CA ASP A 124 4.53 5.00 17.15
C ASP A 124 3.28 5.79 16.78
N SER A 125 3.45 7.07 16.43
CA SER A 125 2.35 7.92 15.96
C SER A 125 1.72 7.40 14.67
N CYS A 126 2.50 6.82 13.76
CA CYS A 126 1.99 6.22 12.54
C CYS A 126 1.12 5.00 12.86
N VAL A 127 1.62 4.06 13.67
CA VAL A 127 0.86 2.86 14.07
C VAL A 127 -0.41 3.25 14.81
N SER A 128 -0.33 4.17 15.78
CA SER A 128 -1.51 4.70 16.48
C SER A 128 -2.56 5.22 15.52
N LYS A 129 -2.13 6.03 14.52
CA LYS A 129 -3.05 6.61 13.52
C LYS A 129 -3.69 5.53 12.64
N VAL A 130 -2.95 4.51 12.24
CA VAL A 130 -3.49 3.40 11.44
C VAL A 130 -4.59 2.66 12.21
N PHE A 131 -4.33 2.31 13.48
CA PHE A 131 -5.34 1.62 14.31
C PHE A 131 -6.55 2.50 14.60
N GLU A 132 -6.37 3.79 14.90
CA GLU A 132 -7.46 4.76 15.05
C GLU A 132 -8.37 4.78 13.81
N LEU A 133 -7.78 4.84 12.61
CA LEU A 133 -8.52 4.86 11.36
C LEU A 133 -9.19 3.53 11.06
N ALA A 134 -8.52 2.42 11.34
CA ALA A 134 -9.06 1.08 11.16
C ALA A 134 -10.30 0.85 12.04
N GLU A 135 -10.24 1.25 13.31
CA GLU A 135 -11.38 1.18 14.22
C GLU A 135 -12.53 2.09 13.77
N ARG A 136 -12.22 3.36 13.48
CA ARG A 136 -13.22 4.34 13.03
C ARG A 136 -13.99 3.89 11.78
N HIS A 137 -13.30 3.29 10.83
CA HIS A 137 -13.88 2.86 9.55
C HIS A 137 -14.22 1.37 9.50
N GLN A 138 -14.02 0.64 10.59
CA GLN A 138 -14.22 -0.82 10.67
C GLN A 138 -13.45 -1.57 9.58
N ARG A 139 -12.14 -1.25 9.46
CA ARG A 139 -11.23 -1.84 8.47
C ARG A 139 -10.19 -2.73 9.14
N LYS A 140 -9.66 -3.67 8.38
CA LYS A 140 -8.50 -4.49 8.77
C LYS A 140 -7.21 -3.67 8.64
N VAL A 141 -6.15 -4.17 9.27
CA VAL A 141 -4.80 -3.59 9.18
C VAL A 141 -3.83 -4.60 8.60
N ASP A 142 -2.95 -4.15 7.70
CA ASP A 142 -1.86 -4.94 7.13
C ASP A 142 -0.66 -4.01 6.85
N LEU A 143 0.39 -4.11 7.67
CA LEU A 143 1.52 -3.19 7.68
C LEU A 143 2.81 -3.87 7.23
N HIS A 144 3.66 -3.13 6.52
CA HIS A 144 5.05 -3.47 6.30
C HIS A 144 5.86 -2.98 7.50
N VAL A 145 6.38 -3.89 8.30
CA VAL A 145 7.13 -3.56 9.51
C VAL A 145 8.56 -4.09 9.43
N ASP A 146 9.50 -3.32 9.98
CA ASP A 146 10.90 -3.73 10.19
C ASP A 146 11.62 -4.20 8.91
N GLU A 147 11.24 -3.65 7.75
CA GLU A 147 11.89 -3.92 6.45
C GLU A 147 13.23 -3.14 6.37
N THR A 148 14.15 -3.50 7.26
CA THR A 148 15.46 -2.85 7.44
C THR A 148 16.48 -3.84 7.98
N LEU A 149 17.78 -3.53 7.81
CA LEU A 149 18.89 -4.26 8.42
C LEU A 149 19.30 -3.69 9.79
N ASP A 150 18.61 -2.64 10.26
CA ASP A 150 18.84 -2.08 11.59
C ASP A 150 18.15 -2.95 12.66
N PRO A 151 18.91 -3.65 13.52
CA PRO A 151 18.34 -4.54 14.53
C PRO A 151 17.62 -3.77 15.66
N THR A 152 17.72 -2.45 15.70
CA THR A 152 17.05 -1.60 16.70
C THR A 152 15.68 -1.10 16.21
N ALA A 153 15.39 -1.20 14.91
CA ALA A 153 14.09 -0.85 14.35
C ALA A 153 13.09 -1.99 14.63
N LEU A 154 12.30 -1.84 15.70
CA LEU A 154 11.34 -2.85 16.17
C LEU A 154 9.93 -2.27 16.22
N THR A 155 9.44 -1.77 15.08
CA THR A 155 8.08 -1.20 14.96
C THR A 155 6.98 -2.26 15.17
N ILE A 156 7.33 -3.54 15.06
CA ILE A 156 6.42 -4.64 15.42
C ILE A 156 5.96 -4.54 16.88
N ASN A 157 6.77 -4.00 17.79
CA ASN A 157 6.39 -3.83 19.19
C ASN A 157 5.23 -2.82 19.35
N ASP A 158 5.23 -1.76 18.51
CA ASP A 158 4.15 -0.77 18.50
C ASP A 158 2.87 -1.42 17.97
N VAL A 159 2.97 -2.20 16.87
CA VAL A 159 1.84 -2.94 16.32
C VAL A 159 1.23 -3.89 17.36
N VAL A 160 2.06 -4.66 18.09
CA VAL A 160 1.59 -5.57 19.15
C VAL A 160 0.89 -4.80 20.27
N ARG A 161 1.40 -3.64 20.66
CA ARG A 161 0.78 -2.82 21.70
C ARG A 161 -0.63 -2.36 21.28
N TYR A 162 -0.76 -1.73 20.12
CA TYR A 162 -2.04 -1.22 19.64
C TYR A 162 -3.04 -2.33 19.29
N SER A 163 -2.58 -3.50 18.83
CA SER A 163 -3.45 -4.63 18.51
C SER A 163 -4.08 -5.31 19.74
N ARG A 164 -3.57 -5.05 20.95
CA ARG A 164 -4.14 -5.58 22.19
C ARG A 164 -5.21 -4.68 22.78
N ASP A 165 -5.19 -3.41 22.42
CA ASP A 165 -6.05 -2.37 22.97
C ASP A 165 -7.26 -2.09 22.05
N SER A 166 -7.34 -2.78 20.88
CA SER A 166 -8.36 -2.61 19.83
C SER A 166 -9.49 -3.65 19.87
#